data_403bdb87cc8dabb38f93899a61abdcb0
#
_entry.id   403bdb87cc8dabb38f93899a61abdcb0
#
_cell.length_a   1.000
_cell.length_b   1.000
_cell.length_c   1.000
_cell.angle_alpha   90.00
_cell.angle_beta   90.00
_cell.angle_gamma   90.00
#
_symmetry.space_group_name_H-M   'P 1'
#
loop_
_entity.id
_entity.type
_entity.pdbx_description
1 polymer ?
#
loop_
_entity_poly.entity_id
_entity_poly.type
_entity_poly.pdbx_seq_one_letter_code
_entity_poly.pdbx_strand_id
1 'polypeptide(L)'
;ALPHHFQLQPYNKKHLTKAEKEARREAEKLASDGLPMLQNSPPPHLSDVAKTEYKRVIKGLRNLPIRNLDRAILESYCTWYAIYLDISKQLNEIGYTVFDDKRGMTVPNPLIIALEKASANIRSSASQLGLTVDSRMKMHMPKQEEKKESLFDKFGG
;
A
#
# COMPACT_ATOMS: atom_id res chain seq x y z
N ALA A 1 40.09 -17.61 12.49
CA ALA A 1 39.21 -16.80 13.34
C ALA A 1 37.97 -16.39 12.55
N LEU A 2 36.80 -17.00 12.84
CA LEU A 2 35.52 -16.65 12.24
C LEU A 2 34.92 -15.48 13.03
N PRO A 3 34.37 -14.44 12.39
CA PRO A 3 33.77 -13.32 13.09
C PRO A 3 32.39 -13.67 13.60
N HIS A 4 32.10 -13.14 14.76
CA HIS A 4 30.96 -13.23 15.64
C HIS A 4 29.59 -13.38 14.96
N HIS A 5 28.82 -14.33 15.44
CA HIS A 5 27.38 -14.49 15.31
C HIS A 5 26.65 -13.14 15.51
N PHE A 6 26.06 -12.66 14.44
CA PHE A 6 25.05 -11.62 14.51
C PHE A 6 23.76 -12.27 15.06
N GLN A 7 23.58 -12.26 16.36
CA GLN A 7 22.33 -12.65 16.98
C GLN A 7 21.30 -11.55 16.64
N LEU A 8 20.37 -11.88 15.74
CA LEU A 8 19.16 -11.12 15.57
C LEU A 8 18.43 -11.09 16.92
N GLN A 9 18.41 -9.94 17.56
CA GLN A 9 17.58 -9.70 18.74
C GLN A 9 16.13 -10.03 18.37
N PRO A 10 15.40 -10.81 19.18
CA PRO A 10 14.01 -11.11 18.91
C PRO A 10 13.23 -9.80 18.92
N TYR A 11 12.51 -9.52 17.81
CA TYR A 11 11.58 -8.41 17.65
C TYR A 11 10.67 -8.34 18.90
N ASN A 12 10.89 -7.31 19.68
CA ASN A 12 10.18 -7.09 20.95
C ASN A 12 8.70 -6.85 20.59
N LYS A 13 7.87 -7.89 20.70
CA LYS A 13 6.41 -7.77 20.70
C LYS A 13 6.06 -6.89 21.89
N LYS A 14 5.93 -5.56 21.70
CA LYS A 14 5.34 -4.70 22.71
C LYS A 14 4.01 -5.33 23.11
N HIS A 15 3.95 -5.88 24.30
CA HIS A 15 2.70 -6.33 24.88
C HIS A 15 1.82 -5.09 25.06
N LEU A 16 0.84 -4.95 24.17
CA LEU A 16 -0.19 -3.94 24.31
C LEU A 16 -0.85 -4.11 25.68
N THR A 17 -1.02 -3.03 26.39
CA THR A 17 -1.77 -3.01 27.65
C THR A 17 -3.21 -3.46 27.41
N LYS A 18 -3.91 -3.89 28.44
CA LYS A 18 -5.31 -4.31 28.33
C LYS A 18 -6.19 -3.18 27.76
N ALA A 19 -5.96 -1.94 28.20
CA ALA A 19 -6.66 -0.75 27.70
C ALA A 19 -6.39 -0.49 26.22
N GLU A 20 -5.14 -0.63 25.75
CA GLU A 20 -4.80 -0.48 24.33
C GLU A 20 -5.45 -1.56 23.46
N LYS A 21 -5.57 -2.80 23.97
CA LYS A 21 -6.27 -3.89 23.27
C LYS A 21 -7.77 -3.63 23.17
N GLU A 22 -8.38 -3.10 24.21
CA GLU A 22 -9.80 -2.76 24.22
C GLU A 22 -10.10 -1.57 23.29
N ALA A 23 -9.34 -0.49 23.39
CA ALA A 23 -9.48 0.67 22.50
C ALA A 23 -9.31 0.28 21.01
N ARG A 24 -8.38 -0.62 20.72
CA ARG A 24 -8.20 -1.16 19.38
C ARG A 24 -9.40 -1.97 18.89
N ARG A 25 -9.95 -2.87 19.74
CA ARG A 25 -11.15 -3.65 19.41
C ARG A 25 -12.34 -2.75 19.15
N GLU A 26 -12.51 -1.71 19.94
CA GLU A 26 -13.59 -0.73 19.74
C GLU A 26 -13.40 0.05 18.43
N ALA A 27 -12.18 0.50 18.11
CA ALA A 27 -11.88 1.17 16.87
C ALA A 27 -12.09 0.25 15.64
N GLU A 28 -11.69 -1.01 15.72
CA GLU A 28 -11.94 -2.01 14.67
C GLU A 28 -13.45 -2.28 14.51
N LYS A 29 -14.20 -2.35 15.61
CA LYS A 29 -15.64 -2.53 15.62
C LYS A 29 -16.35 -1.34 14.99
N LEU A 30 -15.99 -0.12 15.37
CA LEU A 30 -16.55 1.12 14.79
C LEU A 30 -16.22 1.26 13.31
N ALA A 31 -15.01 0.89 12.89
CA ALA A 31 -14.60 0.95 11.49
C ALA A 31 -15.26 -0.10 10.60
N SER A 32 -15.79 -1.18 11.17
CA SER A 32 -16.34 -2.31 10.42
C SER A 32 -17.82 -2.56 10.62
N ASP A 33 -18.45 -1.92 11.59
CA ASP A 33 -19.87 -2.16 11.92
C ASP A 33 -20.79 -1.72 10.78
N GLY A 34 -21.54 -2.67 10.24
CA GLY A 34 -22.56 -2.46 9.21
C GLY A 34 -22.03 -2.28 7.79
N LEU A 35 -20.71 -2.31 7.58
CA LEU A 35 -20.15 -2.19 6.22
C LEU A 35 -19.97 -3.56 5.58
N PRO A 36 -20.45 -3.76 4.33
CA PRO A 36 -20.29 -5.01 3.63
C PRO A 36 -18.81 -5.31 3.34
N MET A 37 -18.44 -6.59 3.42
CA MET A 37 -17.10 -7.07 3.09
C MET A 37 -16.78 -6.85 1.62
N LEU A 38 -15.50 -6.72 1.29
CA LEU A 38 -15.02 -6.69 -0.09
C LEU A 38 -15.50 -7.91 -0.86
N GLN A 39 -16.00 -7.68 -2.07
CA GLN A 39 -16.39 -8.74 -2.99
C GLN A 39 -15.18 -9.59 -3.38
N ASN A 40 -15.32 -10.91 -3.30
CA ASN A 40 -14.24 -11.85 -3.61
C ASN A 40 -13.94 -11.95 -5.10
N SER A 41 -14.97 -11.80 -5.92
CA SER A 41 -14.85 -11.90 -7.37
C SER A 41 -14.35 -10.57 -7.94
N PRO A 42 -13.32 -10.59 -8.81
CA PRO A 42 -12.87 -9.38 -9.47
C PRO A 42 -13.96 -8.84 -10.39
N PRO A 43 -14.10 -7.51 -10.51
CA PRO A 43 -15.03 -6.89 -11.43
C PRO A 43 -14.76 -7.27 -12.89
N PRO A 44 -15.82 -7.37 -13.71
CA PRO A 44 -15.68 -7.84 -15.11
C PRO A 44 -14.85 -6.89 -15.98
N HIS A 45 -14.83 -5.59 -15.68
CA HIS A 45 -14.11 -4.56 -16.45
C HIS A 45 -12.59 -4.62 -16.30
N LEU A 46 -12.05 -5.32 -15.29
CA LEU A 46 -10.63 -5.47 -15.12
C LEU A 46 -10.02 -6.39 -16.19
N SER A 47 -8.79 -6.08 -16.62
CA SER A 47 -8.00 -6.97 -17.47
C SER A 47 -7.69 -8.30 -16.76
N ASP A 48 -7.32 -9.34 -17.51
CA ASP A 48 -7.02 -10.65 -16.92
C ASP A 48 -5.84 -10.59 -15.94
N VAL A 49 -4.84 -9.77 -16.23
CA VAL A 49 -3.70 -9.54 -15.32
C VAL A 49 -4.19 -8.85 -14.03
N ALA A 50 -5.02 -7.82 -14.15
CA ALA A 50 -5.59 -7.12 -13.01
C ALA A 50 -6.52 -8.03 -12.18
N LYS A 51 -7.31 -8.90 -12.82
CA LYS A 51 -8.14 -9.91 -12.13
C LYS A 51 -7.29 -10.92 -11.36
N THR A 52 -6.17 -11.33 -11.91
CA THR A 52 -5.24 -12.25 -11.25
C THR A 52 -4.66 -11.59 -10.00
N GLU A 53 -4.22 -10.34 -10.11
CA GLU A 53 -3.70 -9.58 -8.98
C GLU A 53 -4.78 -9.32 -7.92
N TYR A 54 -6.02 -9.01 -8.33
CA TYR A 54 -7.15 -8.87 -7.42
C TYR A 54 -7.35 -10.13 -6.56
N LYS A 55 -7.37 -11.31 -7.19
CA LYS A 55 -7.51 -12.60 -6.49
C LYS A 55 -6.36 -12.89 -5.55
N ARG A 56 -5.16 -12.41 -5.86
CA ARG A 56 -3.98 -12.56 -5.01
C ARG A 56 -4.09 -11.73 -3.74
N VAL A 57 -4.41 -10.44 -3.88
CA VAL A 57 -4.36 -9.51 -2.73
C VAL A 57 -5.60 -9.59 -1.85
N ILE A 58 -6.78 -9.92 -2.39
CA ILE A 58 -8.04 -9.98 -1.65
C ILE A 58 -7.96 -10.93 -0.44
N LYS A 59 -7.19 -12.01 -0.55
CA LYS A 59 -7.00 -12.97 0.54
C LYS A 59 -6.33 -12.34 1.76
N GLY A 60 -5.35 -11.45 1.53
CA GLY A 60 -4.67 -10.73 2.60
C GLY A 60 -5.49 -9.58 3.18
N LEU A 61 -6.30 -8.92 2.34
CA LEU A 61 -7.11 -7.77 2.74
C LEU A 61 -8.25 -8.15 3.70
N ARG A 62 -8.69 -9.39 3.71
CA ARG A 62 -9.78 -9.87 4.60
C ARG A 62 -9.48 -9.74 6.09
N ASN A 63 -8.20 -9.76 6.45
CA ASN A 63 -7.75 -9.62 7.82
C ASN A 63 -7.52 -8.15 8.24
N LEU A 64 -7.76 -7.22 7.32
CA LEU A 64 -7.62 -5.79 7.52
C LEU A 64 -9.00 -5.12 7.59
N PRO A 65 -9.11 -3.92 8.17
CA PRO A 65 -10.38 -3.18 8.25
C PRO A 65 -10.78 -2.56 6.89
N ILE A 66 -10.54 -3.28 5.80
CA ILE A 66 -10.89 -2.87 4.43
C ILE A 66 -12.27 -3.42 4.08
N ARG A 67 -13.12 -2.58 3.52
CA ARG A 67 -14.52 -2.90 3.24
C ARG A 67 -14.87 -2.62 1.77
N ASN A 68 -16.10 -2.94 1.39
CA ASN A 68 -16.55 -2.75 0.00
C ASN A 68 -16.53 -1.28 -0.46
N LEU A 69 -16.53 -0.31 0.45
CA LEU A 69 -16.31 1.10 0.13
C LEU A 69 -14.91 1.38 -0.42
N ASP A 70 -13.93 0.58 -0.07
CA ASP A 70 -12.55 0.71 -0.53
C ASP A 70 -12.29 -0.02 -1.86
N ARG A 71 -13.33 -0.61 -2.44
CA ARG A 71 -13.26 -1.41 -3.66
C ARG A 71 -12.63 -0.65 -4.82
N ALA A 72 -12.96 0.62 -5.01
CA ALA A 72 -12.43 1.44 -6.09
C ALA A 72 -10.89 1.61 -5.98
N ILE A 73 -10.37 1.67 -4.75
CA ILE A 73 -8.92 1.75 -4.51
C ILE A 73 -8.25 0.44 -4.90
N LEU A 74 -8.87 -0.71 -4.56
CA LEU A 74 -8.37 -2.02 -4.94
C LEU A 74 -8.39 -2.23 -6.47
N GLU A 75 -9.46 -1.82 -7.13
CA GLU A 75 -9.56 -1.87 -8.60
C GLU A 75 -8.50 -1.00 -9.27
N SER A 76 -8.29 0.21 -8.75
CA SER A 76 -7.23 1.13 -9.21
C SER A 76 -5.84 0.51 -9.02
N TYR A 77 -5.56 -0.05 -7.85
CA TYR A 77 -4.30 -0.76 -7.58
C TYR A 77 -4.05 -1.87 -8.60
N CYS A 78 -5.03 -2.74 -8.82
CA CYS A 78 -4.90 -3.87 -9.74
C CYS A 78 -4.71 -3.41 -11.20
N THR A 79 -5.39 -2.34 -11.61
CA THR A 79 -5.24 -1.74 -12.93
C THR A 79 -3.85 -1.16 -13.13
N TRP A 80 -3.35 -0.38 -12.18
CA TRP A 80 -1.99 0.17 -12.26
C TRP A 80 -0.93 -0.92 -12.22
N TYR A 81 -1.14 -2.00 -11.48
CA TYR A 81 -0.26 -3.15 -11.47
C TYR A 81 -0.19 -3.81 -12.85
N ALA A 82 -1.33 -4.02 -13.52
CA ALA A 82 -1.36 -4.55 -14.87
C ALA A 82 -0.65 -3.64 -15.88
N ILE A 83 -0.86 -2.34 -15.79
CA ILE A 83 -0.16 -1.33 -16.63
C ILE A 83 1.34 -1.37 -16.38
N TYR A 84 1.77 -1.45 -15.12
CA TYR A 84 3.18 -1.57 -14.75
C TYR A 84 3.85 -2.78 -15.39
N LEU A 85 3.20 -3.94 -15.35
CA LEU A 85 3.73 -5.18 -15.95
C LEU A 85 3.84 -5.06 -17.48
N ASP A 86 2.83 -4.47 -18.13
CA ASP A 86 2.83 -4.28 -19.58
C ASP A 86 3.94 -3.34 -20.03
N ILE A 87 4.07 -2.18 -19.37
CA ILE A 87 5.15 -1.22 -19.65
C ILE A 87 6.53 -1.86 -19.39
N SER A 88 6.68 -2.60 -18.31
CA SER A 88 7.94 -3.29 -17.98
C SER A 88 8.33 -4.28 -19.07
N LYS A 89 7.36 -5.02 -19.61
CA LYS A 89 7.58 -5.94 -20.72
C LYS A 89 8.01 -5.19 -21.98
N GLN A 90 7.32 -4.11 -22.36
CA GLN A 90 7.66 -3.30 -23.51
C GLN A 90 9.07 -2.69 -23.40
N LEU A 91 9.46 -2.19 -22.23
CA LEU A 91 10.80 -1.65 -22.01
C LEU A 91 11.88 -2.72 -22.13
N ASN A 92 11.61 -3.95 -21.71
CA ASN A 92 12.54 -5.08 -21.87
C ASN A 92 12.71 -5.47 -23.36
N GLU A 93 11.68 -5.29 -24.18
CA GLU A 93 11.70 -5.61 -25.61
C GLU A 93 12.32 -4.46 -26.46
N ILE A 94 11.95 -3.22 -26.16
CA ILE A 94 12.32 -2.03 -26.95
C ILE A 94 13.65 -1.42 -26.46
N GLY A 95 13.91 -1.50 -25.15
CA GLY A 95 15.05 -0.86 -24.49
C GLY A 95 14.70 0.48 -23.83
N TYR A 96 15.65 0.95 -23.01
CA TYR A 96 15.48 2.19 -22.21
C TYR A 96 15.73 3.47 -23.00
N THR A 97 16.25 3.35 -24.21
CA THR A 97 16.49 4.46 -25.14
C THR A 97 15.91 4.14 -26.49
N VAL A 98 15.49 5.19 -27.21
CA VAL A 98 14.94 5.11 -28.57
C VAL A 98 15.60 6.16 -29.44
N PHE A 99 15.71 5.91 -30.75
CA PHE A 99 16.18 6.90 -31.68
C PHE A 99 15.03 7.83 -32.09
N ASP A 100 15.23 9.13 -31.94
CA ASP A 100 14.29 10.17 -32.38
C ASP A 100 14.71 10.68 -33.76
N ASP A 101 14.01 10.24 -34.79
CA ASP A 101 14.31 10.62 -36.19
C ASP A 101 14.22 12.13 -36.44
N LYS A 102 13.34 12.83 -35.71
CA LYS A 102 13.17 14.29 -35.85
C LYS A 102 14.36 15.07 -35.30
N ARG A 103 14.95 14.56 -34.22
CA ARG A 103 16.10 15.18 -33.55
C ARG A 103 17.44 14.59 -34.01
N GLY A 104 17.41 13.45 -34.72
CA GLY A 104 18.61 12.75 -35.18
C GLY A 104 19.49 12.23 -34.02
N MET A 105 18.90 11.92 -32.85
CA MET A 105 19.65 11.52 -31.68
C MET A 105 18.89 10.46 -30.85
N THR A 106 19.64 9.71 -30.04
CA THR A 106 19.08 8.78 -29.08
C THR A 106 18.54 9.54 -27.85
N VAL A 107 17.32 9.25 -27.46
CA VAL A 107 16.63 9.85 -26.31
C VAL A 107 16.13 8.76 -25.35
N PRO A 108 15.88 9.10 -24.07
CA PRO A 108 15.23 8.17 -23.15
C PRO A 108 13.86 7.73 -23.67
N ASN A 109 13.54 6.45 -23.50
CA ASN A 109 12.24 5.92 -23.91
C ASN A 109 11.12 6.56 -23.06
N PRO A 110 10.09 7.18 -23.67
CA PRO A 110 8.98 7.81 -22.94
C PRO A 110 8.23 6.88 -22.01
N LEU A 111 8.28 5.57 -22.25
CA LEU A 111 7.68 4.55 -21.38
C LEU A 111 8.28 4.55 -19.97
N ILE A 112 9.49 5.08 -19.77
CA ILE A 112 10.10 5.21 -18.44
C ILE A 112 9.26 6.13 -17.55
N ILE A 113 8.78 7.27 -18.11
CA ILE A 113 7.89 8.20 -17.39
C ILE A 113 6.55 7.53 -17.05
N ALA A 114 6.02 6.74 -17.98
CA ALA A 114 4.78 6.00 -17.74
C ALA A 114 4.96 4.92 -16.63
N LEU A 115 6.12 4.25 -16.62
CA LEU A 115 6.47 3.27 -15.57
C LEU A 115 6.56 3.93 -14.19
N GLU A 116 7.18 5.10 -14.12
CA GLU A 116 7.30 5.89 -12.89
C GLU A 116 5.91 6.29 -12.36
N LYS A 117 5.02 6.78 -13.23
CA LYS A 117 3.63 7.09 -12.85
C LYS A 117 2.88 5.86 -12.35
N ALA A 118 2.98 4.74 -13.04
CA ALA A 118 2.36 3.48 -12.62
C ALA A 118 2.88 3.05 -11.24
N SER A 119 4.19 3.12 -11.03
CA SER A 119 4.85 2.82 -9.75
C SER A 119 4.35 3.72 -8.62
N ALA A 120 4.19 5.02 -8.86
CA ALA A 120 3.70 5.98 -7.88
C ALA A 120 2.23 5.69 -7.48
N ASN A 121 1.38 5.38 -8.47
CA ASN A 121 -0.03 5.03 -8.21
C ASN A 121 -0.16 3.70 -7.47
N ILE A 122 0.66 2.70 -7.80
CA ILE A 122 0.73 1.43 -7.05
C ILE A 122 1.08 1.70 -5.58
N ARG A 123 2.13 2.48 -5.30
CA ARG A 123 2.55 2.80 -3.93
C ARG A 123 1.44 3.52 -3.15
N SER A 124 0.80 4.50 -3.77
CA SER A 124 -0.29 5.26 -3.15
C SER A 124 -1.47 4.36 -2.80
N SER A 125 -1.96 3.58 -3.75
CA SER A 125 -3.08 2.66 -3.54
C SER A 125 -2.73 1.54 -2.55
N ALA A 126 -1.52 0.98 -2.64
CA ALA A 126 -1.03 -0.05 -1.72
C ALA A 126 -0.99 0.45 -0.28
N SER A 127 -0.56 1.70 -0.06
CA SER A 127 -0.53 2.32 1.26
C SER A 127 -1.94 2.47 1.85
N GLN A 128 -2.91 2.89 1.03
CA GLN A 128 -4.31 3.05 1.46
C GLN A 128 -4.98 1.71 1.78
N LEU A 129 -4.61 0.64 1.08
CA LEU A 129 -5.15 -0.71 1.28
C LEU A 129 -4.44 -1.51 2.39
N GLY A 130 -3.43 -0.97 3.04
CA GLY A 130 -2.66 -1.72 4.02
C GLY A 130 -1.75 -2.79 3.42
N LEU A 131 -1.38 -2.68 2.16
CA LEU A 131 -0.49 -3.64 1.49
C LEU A 131 0.98 -3.43 1.86
N THR A 132 1.33 -2.27 2.42
CA THR A 132 2.69 -1.98 2.91
C THR A 132 2.81 -2.28 4.40
N VAL A 133 4.04 -2.57 4.86
CA VAL A 133 4.30 -2.80 6.29
C VAL A 133 3.94 -1.58 7.11
N ASP A 134 4.34 -0.38 6.67
CA ASP A 134 4.07 0.88 7.35
C ASP A 134 2.56 1.14 7.50
N SER A 135 1.79 0.96 6.43
CA SER A 135 0.35 1.16 6.48
C SER A 135 -0.35 0.16 7.39
N ARG A 136 0.07 -1.12 7.40
CA ARG A 136 -0.46 -2.12 8.34
C ARG A 136 -0.13 -1.76 9.79
N MET A 137 1.08 -1.30 10.04
CA MET A 137 1.45 -0.84 11.39
C MET A 137 0.58 0.32 11.83
N LYS A 138 0.35 1.32 10.97
CA LYS A 138 -0.51 2.48 11.26
C LYS A 138 -1.98 2.07 11.50
N MET A 139 -2.50 1.12 10.74
CA MET A 139 -3.86 0.57 10.94
C MET A 139 -4.02 -0.13 12.28
N HIS A 140 -2.93 -0.65 12.82
CA HIS A 140 -2.94 -1.42 14.06
C HIS A 140 -2.44 -0.63 15.27
N MET A 141 -1.91 0.56 15.09
CA MET A 141 -1.53 1.43 16.20
C MET A 141 -2.74 2.24 16.68
N PRO A 142 -3.01 2.30 18.00
CA PRO A 142 -3.94 3.29 18.53
C PRO A 142 -3.41 4.67 18.16
N LYS A 143 -4.28 5.56 17.68
CA LYS A 143 -3.94 6.98 17.51
C LYS A 143 -3.45 7.48 18.87
N GLN A 144 -2.17 7.81 18.97
CA GLN A 144 -1.72 8.66 20.06
C GLN A 144 -2.44 9.99 19.85
N GLU A 145 -3.35 10.32 20.76
CA GLU A 145 -3.80 11.69 20.88
C GLU A 145 -2.53 12.49 21.15
N GLU A 146 -2.10 13.27 20.16
CA GLU A 146 -1.18 14.37 20.42
C GLU A 146 -1.88 15.20 21.49
N LYS A 147 -1.39 15.12 22.73
CA LYS A 147 -1.71 16.12 23.73
C LYS A 147 -1.25 17.43 23.10
N LYS A 148 -2.22 18.15 22.51
CA LYS A 148 -2.02 19.57 22.24
C LYS A 148 -1.77 20.17 23.60
N GLU A 149 -0.49 20.34 23.94
CA GLU A 149 -0.11 21.22 25.04
C GLU A 149 -0.81 22.55 24.75
N SER A 150 -1.77 22.86 25.58
CA SER A 150 -2.48 24.12 25.49
C SER A 150 -1.42 25.22 25.53
N LEU A 151 -1.57 26.22 24.65
CA LEU A 151 -0.72 27.41 24.70
C LEU A 151 -0.73 28.06 26.09
N PHE A 152 -1.76 27.80 26.91
CA PHE A 152 -1.88 28.21 28.30
C PHE A 152 -0.86 27.53 29.23
N ASP A 153 -0.47 26.27 28.94
CA ASP A 153 0.53 25.57 29.77
C ASP A 153 1.96 26.06 29.50
N LYS A 154 2.20 26.74 28.38
CA LYS A 154 3.49 27.33 28.03
C LYS A 154 3.68 28.76 28.50
N PHE A 155 2.62 29.49 28.80
CA PHE A 155 2.67 30.94 29.13
C PHE A 155 1.94 31.32 30.42
N GLY A 156 1.43 30.35 31.19
CA GLY A 156 0.79 30.54 32.47
C GLY A 156 1.77 30.21 33.60
N GLY A 157 2.63 31.14 33.95
CA GLY A 157 3.46 31.18 35.16
C GLY A 157 3.13 32.38 35.96
#